data_06fe7e06779f84040b339a5adc82f285
#
_entry.id   06fe7e06779f84040b339a5adc82f285
#
_cell.length_a   1.000
_cell.length_b   1.000
_cell.length_c   1.000
_cell.angle_alpha   90.00
_cell.angle_beta   90.00
_cell.angle_gamma   90.00
#
_symmetry.space_group_name_H-M   'P 1'
#
loop_
_entity.id
_entity.type
_entity.pdbx_description
1 polymer ?
#
loop_
_entity_poly.entity_id
_entity_poly.type
_entity_poly.pdbx_seq_one_letter_code
_entity_poly.pdbx_strand_id
1 'polypeptide(L)'
;EGTDEQLKQTNVTQPAVFLHSVIAYKTLEHGTPDMVAGHSLGEFSALVANGVLQFEDALKLVSIRAAAMQKACELIPSTMAAVLALADDTVATICAEVMAETNEVVVAANYNCPGQLVISGSVKGIEIACERMKAAGAKRALVLPVGGAFHSPLMAPAREELAAAIEATNFANPICPVYQNVVAAAVTDPAAIKQNLINQLTGAVKWTQTVEQMVADGATHFTEVGPEIGRAHV
;
A
#
# COMPACT_ATOMS: atom_id res chain seq x y z
N GLU A 1 -11.10 -13.52 -16.08
CA GLU A 1 -12.42 -13.77 -15.50
C GLU A 1 -12.29 -14.78 -14.36
N GLY A 2 -12.93 -14.56 -13.25
CA GLY A 2 -12.92 -15.42 -12.07
C GLY A 2 -14.17 -15.21 -11.24
N THR A 3 -14.44 -16.12 -10.28
CA THR A 3 -15.52 -15.92 -9.30
C THR A 3 -15.12 -14.86 -8.27
N ASP A 4 -16.09 -14.27 -7.57
CA ASP A 4 -15.84 -13.30 -6.50
C ASP A 4 -14.94 -13.88 -5.40
N GLU A 5 -15.08 -15.17 -5.09
CA GLU A 5 -14.22 -15.85 -4.10
C GLU A 5 -12.77 -15.99 -4.61
N GLN A 6 -12.56 -16.29 -5.89
CA GLN A 6 -11.23 -16.34 -6.47
C GLN A 6 -10.57 -14.97 -6.51
N LEU A 7 -11.34 -13.93 -6.87
CA LEU A 7 -10.84 -12.56 -6.94
C LEU A 7 -10.51 -11.95 -5.56
N LYS A 8 -11.03 -12.50 -4.46
CA LYS A 8 -10.69 -12.09 -3.09
C LYS A 8 -9.34 -12.64 -2.60
N GLN A 9 -8.80 -13.66 -3.24
CA GLN A 9 -7.51 -14.23 -2.87
C GLN A 9 -6.37 -13.28 -3.27
N THR A 10 -5.51 -12.91 -2.33
CA THR A 10 -4.42 -11.95 -2.54
C THR A 10 -3.51 -12.32 -3.73
N ASN A 11 -3.23 -13.62 -3.91
CA ASN A 11 -2.43 -14.14 -5.02
C ASN A 11 -3.12 -14.02 -6.39
N VAL A 12 -4.42 -13.79 -6.43
CA VAL A 12 -5.20 -13.55 -7.66
C VAL A 12 -5.49 -12.07 -7.83
N THR A 13 -5.92 -11.40 -6.76
CA THR A 13 -6.31 -9.97 -6.80
C THR A 13 -5.17 -9.08 -7.27
N GLN A 14 -3.96 -9.25 -6.71
CA GLN A 14 -2.86 -8.35 -7.02
C GLN A 14 -2.44 -8.40 -8.50
N PRO A 15 -2.18 -9.57 -9.11
CA PRO A 15 -1.91 -9.63 -10.54
C PRO A 15 -3.06 -9.11 -11.41
N ALA A 16 -4.32 -9.40 -11.05
CA ALA A 16 -5.47 -8.94 -11.82
C ALA A 16 -5.59 -7.40 -11.81
N VAL A 17 -5.46 -6.77 -10.63
CA VAL A 17 -5.48 -5.31 -10.50
C VAL A 17 -4.31 -4.66 -11.23
N PHE A 18 -3.10 -5.23 -11.11
CA PHE A 18 -1.92 -4.76 -11.82
C PHE A 18 -2.12 -4.79 -13.34
N LEU A 19 -2.57 -5.93 -13.88
CA LEU A 19 -2.86 -6.09 -15.32
C LEU A 19 -3.88 -5.07 -15.79
N HIS A 20 -5.00 -4.93 -15.07
CA HIS A 20 -6.04 -3.96 -15.39
C HIS A 20 -5.49 -2.54 -15.43
N SER A 21 -4.73 -2.12 -14.41
CA SER A 21 -4.19 -0.77 -14.32
C SER A 21 -3.20 -0.46 -15.43
N VAL A 22 -2.28 -1.40 -15.75
CA VAL A 22 -1.30 -1.19 -16.82
C VAL A 22 -1.96 -1.20 -18.19
N ILE A 23 -2.96 -2.05 -18.43
CA ILE A 23 -3.73 -2.05 -19.68
C ILE A 23 -4.49 -0.74 -19.82
N ALA A 24 -5.21 -0.31 -18.78
CA ALA A 24 -5.93 0.97 -18.77
C ALA A 24 -4.97 2.13 -19.09
N TYR A 25 -3.81 2.20 -18.43
CA TYR A 25 -2.79 3.20 -18.71
C TYR A 25 -2.36 3.20 -20.18
N LYS A 26 -2.05 2.03 -20.73
CA LYS A 26 -1.57 1.89 -22.13
C LYS A 26 -2.64 2.18 -23.19
N THR A 27 -3.92 2.09 -22.85
CA THR A 27 -5.04 2.33 -23.78
C THR A 27 -5.57 3.76 -23.71
N LEU A 28 -5.20 4.53 -22.70
CA LEU A 28 -5.57 5.93 -22.63
C LEU A 28 -4.73 6.76 -23.61
N GLU A 29 -5.40 7.66 -24.34
CA GLU A 29 -4.73 8.72 -25.10
C GLU A 29 -4.27 9.81 -24.14
N HIS A 30 -3.07 9.66 -23.59
CA HIS A 30 -2.46 10.62 -22.68
C HIS A 30 -1.03 10.95 -23.13
N GLY A 31 -0.57 12.13 -22.76
CA GLY A 31 0.86 12.49 -22.87
C GLY A 31 1.71 11.71 -21.84
N THR A 32 3.02 11.95 -21.87
CA THR A 32 3.91 11.47 -20.81
C THR A 32 3.49 12.10 -19.47
N PRO A 33 3.31 11.32 -18.40
CA PRO A 33 3.00 11.89 -17.10
C PRO A 33 4.19 12.70 -16.55
N ASP A 34 3.90 13.81 -15.88
CA ASP A 34 4.93 14.60 -15.19
C ASP A 34 5.32 13.97 -13.85
N MET A 35 4.42 13.20 -13.25
CA MET A 35 4.56 12.53 -11.95
C MET A 35 3.74 11.24 -11.96
N VAL A 36 4.21 10.22 -11.23
CA VAL A 36 3.42 9.00 -11.01
C VAL A 36 3.41 8.64 -9.53
N ALA A 37 2.31 8.04 -9.10
CA ALA A 37 2.16 7.43 -7.78
C ALA A 37 1.26 6.20 -7.87
N GLY A 38 1.30 5.35 -6.85
CA GLY A 38 0.40 4.21 -6.77
C GLY A 38 0.23 3.74 -5.33
N HIS A 39 -0.99 3.46 -4.91
CA HIS A 39 -1.30 2.98 -3.57
C HIS A 39 -0.93 1.51 -3.43
N SER A 40 0.01 1.18 -2.56
CA SER A 40 0.45 -0.19 -2.27
C SER A 40 0.84 -0.96 -3.56
N LEU A 41 0.02 -1.89 -4.02
CA LEU A 41 0.21 -2.59 -5.29
C LEU A 41 0.35 -1.64 -6.48
N GLY A 42 -0.38 -0.54 -6.49
CA GLY A 42 -0.36 0.46 -7.55
C GLY A 42 1.02 1.09 -7.79
N GLU A 43 1.93 1.04 -6.81
CA GLU A 43 3.30 1.51 -6.98
C GLU A 43 4.05 0.72 -8.08
N PHE A 44 3.79 -0.59 -8.22
CA PHE A 44 4.33 -1.39 -9.33
C PHE A 44 3.78 -0.95 -10.69
N SER A 45 2.50 -0.62 -10.76
CA SER A 45 1.90 -0.08 -12.00
C SER A 45 2.47 1.29 -12.34
N ALA A 46 2.70 2.16 -11.35
CA ALA A 46 3.35 3.45 -11.50
C ALA A 46 4.80 3.31 -12.02
N LEU A 47 5.55 2.31 -11.52
CA LEU A 47 6.90 2.03 -11.98
C LEU A 47 6.96 1.48 -13.41
N VAL A 48 5.91 0.85 -13.90
CA VAL A 48 5.78 0.52 -15.33
C VAL A 48 5.44 1.77 -16.14
N ALA A 49 4.54 2.61 -15.64
CA ALA A 49 4.11 3.83 -16.33
C ALA A 49 5.26 4.83 -16.53
N ASN A 50 6.16 4.94 -15.56
CA ASN A 50 7.34 5.84 -15.66
C ASN A 50 8.60 5.17 -16.24
N GLY A 51 8.49 3.93 -16.71
CA GLY A 51 9.57 3.23 -17.42
C GLY A 51 10.66 2.63 -16.52
N VAL A 52 10.52 2.65 -15.20
CA VAL A 52 11.50 2.05 -14.27
C VAL A 52 11.50 0.54 -14.38
N LEU A 53 10.32 -0.08 -14.50
CA LEU A 53 10.15 -1.51 -14.65
C LEU A 53 9.58 -1.86 -16.03
N GLN A 54 10.10 -2.93 -16.63
CA GLN A 54 9.43 -3.58 -17.74
C GLN A 54 8.19 -4.31 -17.25
N PHE A 55 7.17 -4.41 -18.11
CA PHE A 55 5.88 -5.01 -17.74
C PHE A 55 6.03 -6.44 -17.20
N GLU A 56 6.82 -7.27 -17.89
CA GLU A 56 7.03 -8.67 -17.55
C GLU A 56 7.75 -8.83 -16.20
N ASP A 57 8.72 -7.98 -15.92
CA ASP A 57 9.45 -7.98 -14.65
C ASP A 57 8.54 -7.52 -13.50
N ALA A 58 7.78 -6.45 -13.72
CA ALA A 58 6.81 -5.99 -12.74
C ALA A 58 5.74 -7.04 -12.43
N LEU A 59 5.22 -7.74 -13.45
CA LEU A 59 4.23 -8.81 -13.27
C LEU A 59 4.80 -9.97 -12.44
N LYS A 60 6.07 -10.35 -12.68
CA LYS A 60 6.76 -11.37 -11.85
C LYS A 60 6.87 -10.92 -10.40
N LEU A 61 7.33 -9.67 -10.17
CA LEU A 61 7.43 -9.11 -8.81
C LEU A 61 6.08 -9.06 -8.11
N VAL A 62 5.02 -8.64 -8.80
CA VAL A 62 3.66 -8.62 -8.26
C VAL A 62 3.18 -10.04 -7.90
N SER A 63 3.48 -11.03 -8.73
CA SER A 63 3.12 -12.42 -8.47
C SER A 63 3.87 -12.98 -7.24
N ILE A 64 5.16 -12.70 -7.11
CA ILE A 64 5.98 -13.09 -5.94
C ILE A 64 5.45 -12.38 -4.69
N ARG A 65 5.21 -11.06 -4.78
CA ARG A 65 4.63 -10.27 -3.69
C ARG A 65 3.32 -10.88 -3.18
N ALA A 66 2.42 -11.17 -4.10
CA ALA A 66 1.10 -11.70 -3.77
C ALA A 66 1.19 -13.09 -3.10
N ALA A 67 2.04 -13.98 -3.61
CA ALA A 67 2.27 -15.30 -3.02
C ALA A 67 2.94 -15.21 -1.65
N ALA A 68 3.96 -14.36 -1.50
CA ALA A 68 4.67 -14.17 -0.24
C ALA A 68 3.75 -13.57 0.84
N MET A 69 2.93 -12.58 0.48
CA MET A 69 1.94 -12.00 1.39
C MET A 69 0.88 -13.02 1.81
N GLN A 70 0.40 -13.88 0.90
CA GLN A 70 -0.53 -14.95 1.22
C GLN A 70 0.06 -15.92 2.25
N LYS A 71 1.30 -16.36 2.05
CA LYS A 71 2.01 -17.21 3.02
C LYS A 71 2.17 -16.54 4.38
N ALA A 72 2.53 -15.26 4.41
CA ALA A 72 2.69 -14.52 5.67
C ALA A 72 1.37 -14.42 6.45
N CYS A 73 0.23 -14.29 5.78
CA CYS A 73 -1.09 -14.31 6.41
C CYS A 73 -1.43 -15.65 7.10
N GLU A 74 -0.87 -16.75 6.60
CA GLU A 74 -1.11 -18.09 7.16
C GLU A 74 -0.26 -18.37 8.41
N LEU A 75 0.84 -17.62 8.61
CA LEU A 75 1.76 -17.83 9.73
C LEU A 75 1.22 -17.28 11.06
N ILE A 76 0.57 -16.12 11.02
CA ILE A 76 0.11 -15.42 12.22
C ILE A 76 -1.32 -14.91 11.97
N PRO A 77 -2.30 -15.29 12.82
CA PRO A 77 -3.64 -14.73 12.75
C PRO A 77 -3.61 -13.20 12.90
N SER A 78 -3.96 -12.53 11.83
CA SER A 78 -3.81 -11.07 11.74
C SER A 78 -4.89 -10.47 10.84
N THR A 79 -5.14 -9.18 11.00
CA THR A 79 -6.19 -8.47 10.27
C THR A 79 -5.91 -6.97 10.21
N MET A 80 -6.84 -6.23 9.64
CA MET A 80 -6.83 -4.77 9.56
C MET A 80 -8.17 -4.20 10.02
N ALA A 81 -8.18 -2.92 10.40
CA ALA A 81 -9.41 -2.21 10.70
C ALA A 81 -9.37 -0.78 10.15
N ALA A 82 -10.50 -0.33 9.61
CA ALA A 82 -10.68 1.05 9.17
C ALA A 82 -11.14 1.93 10.34
N VAL A 83 -10.43 3.03 10.58
CA VAL A 83 -10.73 4.04 11.60
C VAL A 83 -11.18 5.31 10.89
N LEU A 84 -12.37 5.80 11.26
CA LEU A 84 -12.97 6.99 10.64
C LEU A 84 -13.16 8.11 11.64
N ALA A 85 -12.84 9.33 11.21
CA ALA A 85 -13.05 10.57 11.93
C ALA A 85 -12.35 10.63 13.30
N LEU A 86 -11.10 10.13 13.35
CA LEU A 86 -10.17 10.31 14.46
C LEU A 86 -8.85 10.87 13.88
N ALA A 87 -8.20 11.77 14.60
CA ALA A 87 -6.95 12.36 14.17
C ALA A 87 -5.84 11.30 14.05
N ASP A 88 -5.02 11.39 13.00
CA ASP A 88 -3.98 10.42 12.68
C ASP A 88 -2.98 10.22 13.83
N ASP A 89 -2.56 11.31 14.49
CA ASP A 89 -1.67 11.26 15.65
C ASP A 89 -2.31 10.52 16.83
N THR A 90 -3.61 10.69 17.04
CA THR A 90 -4.35 9.95 18.08
C THR A 90 -4.39 8.46 17.75
N VAL A 91 -4.63 8.10 16.49
CA VAL A 91 -4.60 6.69 16.05
C VAL A 91 -3.21 6.10 16.25
N ALA A 92 -2.16 6.79 15.84
CA ALA A 92 -0.79 6.33 16.00
C ALA A 92 -0.39 6.15 17.48
N THR A 93 -0.79 7.08 18.34
CA THR A 93 -0.57 7.02 19.79
C THR A 93 -1.26 5.80 20.41
N ILE A 94 -2.53 5.59 20.11
CA ILE A 94 -3.28 4.42 20.63
C ILE A 94 -2.63 3.10 20.16
N CYS A 95 -2.17 3.02 18.89
CA CYS A 95 -1.45 1.84 18.41
C CYS A 95 -0.18 1.59 19.23
N ALA A 96 0.61 2.63 19.47
CA ALA A 96 1.86 2.53 20.25
C ALA A 96 1.58 2.10 21.71
N GLU A 97 0.57 2.65 22.35
CA GLU A 97 0.15 2.29 23.71
C GLU A 97 -0.29 0.83 23.79
N VAL A 98 -1.14 0.37 22.85
CA VAL A 98 -1.57 -1.05 22.81
C VAL A 98 -0.38 -1.98 22.65
N MET A 99 0.56 -1.66 21.75
CA MET A 99 1.78 -2.46 21.59
C MET A 99 2.62 -2.52 22.87
N ALA A 100 2.81 -1.38 23.53
CA ALA A 100 3.63 -1.29 24.75
C ALA A 100 3.02 -2.05 25.93
N GLU A 101 1.70 -2.02 26.08
CA GLU A 101 0.99 -2.63 27.21
C GLU A 101 0.71 -4.13 27.02
N THR A 102 0.50 -4.57 25.80
CA THR A 102 0.02 -5.93 25.51
C THR A 102 1.01 -6.82 24.78
N ASN A 103 2.07 -6.24 24.24
CA ASN A 103 3.02 -6.88 23.32
C ASN A 103 2.37 -7.45 22.03
N GLU A 104 1.15 -7.00 21.73
CA GLU A 104 0.47 -7.32 20.47
C GLU A 104 0.86 -6.31 19.39
N VAL A 105 1.12 -6.80 18.18
CA VAL A 105 1.46 -5.89 17.06
C VAL A 105 0.20 -5.18 16.60
N VAL A 106 0.24 -3.84 16.57
CA VAL A 106 -0.76 -3.00 15.89
C VAL A 106 -0.12 -1.67 15.47
N VAL A 107 -0.28 -1.30 14.22
CA VAL A 107 0.32 -0.10 13.65
C VAL A 107 -0.66 0.66 12.75
N ALA A 108 -0.44 1.95 12.57
CA ALA A 108 -1.07 2.74 11.53
C ALA A 108 -0.46 2.33 10.18
N ALA A 109 -1.28 1.74 9.30
CA ALA A 109 -0.82 1.08 8.09
C ALA A 109 -1.12 1.87 6.81
N ASN A 110 -2.32 2.45 6.67
CA ASN A 110 -2.69 3.20 5.48
C ASN A 110 -3.34 4.54 5.86
N TYR A 111 -2.66 5.62 5.54
CA TYR A 111 -3.18 6.99 5.64
C TYR A 111 -3.89 7.31 4.31
N ASN A 112 -5.18 6.94 4.18
CA ASN A 112 -5.88 6.95 2.90
C ASN A 112 -6.37 8.33 2.47
N CYS A 113 -6.98 9.07 3.39
CA CYS A 113 -7.37 10.47 3.22
C CYS A 113 -7.58 11.10 4.60
N PRO A 114 -7.68 12.42 4.72
CA PRO A 114 -7.97 13.07 5.99
C PRO A 114 -9.15 12.44 6.73
N GLY A 115 -8.91 11.96 7.94
CA GLY A 115 -9.94 11.30 8.77
C GLY A 115 -10.27 9.85 8.38
N GLN A 116 -9.53 9.23 7.48
CA GLN A 116 -9.64 7.80 7.16
C GLN A 116 -8.28 7.13 7.19
N LEU A 117 -8.05 6.36 8.24
CA LEU A 117 -6.81 5.61 8.45
C LEU A 117 -7.14 4.12 8.64
N VAL A 118 -6.29 3.25 8.12
CA VAL A 118 -6.38 1.81 8.36
C VAL A 118 -5.25 1.39 9.29
N ILE A 119 -5.60 0.66 10.36
CA ILE A 119 -4.65 0.02 11.26
C ILE A 119 -4.49 -1.45 10.91
N SER A 120 -3.32 -2.00 11.21
CA SER A 120 -2.93 -3.36 10.83
C SER A 120 -2.19 -4.03 11.99
N GLY A 121 -2.50 -5.31 12.26
CA GLY A 121 -1.86 -6.01 13.37
C GLY A 121 -2.42 -7.39 13.67
N SER A 122 -2.03 -7.95 14.81
CA SER A 122 -2.62 -9.19 15.33
C SER A 122 -4.11 -8.99 15.59
N VAL A 123 -4.90 -10.06 15.49
CA VAL A 123 -6.36 -9.99 15.71
C VAL A 123 -6.66 -9.34 17.07
N LYS A 124 -5.99 -9.79 18.13
CA LYS A 124 -6.17 -9.25 19.47
C LYS A 124 -5.73 -7.79 19.61
N GLY A 125 -4.59 -7.41 18.98
CA GLY A 125 -4.13 -6.02 18.96
C GLY A 125 -5.14 -5.10 18.28
N ILE A 126 -5.69 -5.53 17.14
CA ILE A 126 -6.74 -4.79 16.42
C ILE A 126 -8.02 -4.65 17.22
N GLU A 127 -8.48 -5.71 17.91
CA GLU A 127 -9.68 -5.64 18.77
C GLU A 127 -9.51 -4.59 19.87
N ILE A 128 -8.40 -4.65 20.64
CA ILE A 128 -8.11 -3.69 21.71
C ILE A 128 -7.99 -2.27 21.17
N ALA A 129 -7.26 -2.09 20.06
CA ALA A 129 -7.11 -0.78 19.45
C ALA A 129 -8.44 -0.19 18.97
N CYS A 130 -9.31 -1.00 18.35
CA CYS A 130 -10.64 -0.56 17.92
C CYS A 130 -11.52 -0.09 19.08
N GLU A 131 -11.49 -0.78 20.23
CA GLU A 131 -12.22 -0.37 21.43
C GLU A 131 -11.71 0.98 21.96
N ARG A 132 -10.38 1.14 22.08
CA ARG A 132 -9.76 2.40 22.53
C ARG A 132 -10.04 3.56 21.57
N MET A 133 -9.99 3.32 20.28
CA MET A 133 -10.28 4.34 19.26
C MET A 133 -11.73 4.80 19.29
N LYS A 134 -12.68 3.88 19.53
CA LYS A 134 -14.09 4.24 19.75
C LYS A 134 -14.26 5.07 21.04
N ALA A 135 -13.59 4.68 22.12
CA ALA A 135 -13.59 5.44 23.37
C ALA A 135 -12.95 6.83 23.22
N ALA A 136 -11.97 6.98 22.34
CA ALA A 136 -11.32 8.25 21.99
C ALA A 136 -12.14 9.11 21.01
N GLY A 137 -13.32 8.64 20.57
CA GLY A 137 -14.23 9.43 19.74
C GLY A 137 -14.22 9.11 18.25
N ALA A 138 -13.57 8.02 17.82
CA ALA A 138 -13.69 7.56 16.44
C ALA A 138 -15.15 7.31 16.06
N LYS A 139 -15.60 7.88 14.95
CA LYS A 139 -16.97 7.65 14.45
C LYS A 139 -17.19 6.18 14.08
N ARG A 140 -16.16 5.51 13.61
CA ARG A 140 -16.13 4.07 13.33
C ARG A 140 -14.72 3.53 13.53
N ALA A 141 -14.61 2.32 14.05
CA ALA A 141 -13.45 1.46 14.03
C ALA A 141 -13.95 0.05 13.67
N LEU A 142 -13.76 -0.35 12.41
CA LEU A 142 -14.37 -1.54 11.81
C LEU A 142 -13.31 -2.49 11.32
N VAL A 143 -13.31 -3.71 11.81
CA VAL A 143 -12.47 -4.78 11.31
C VAL A 143 -12.84 -5.07 9.85
N LEU A 144 -11.82 -5.14 8.99
CA LEU A 144 -11.99 -5.41 7.57
C LEU A 144 -12.00 -6.92 7.31
N PRO A 145 -12.71 -7.38 6.26
CA PRO A 145 -12.75 -8.79 5.88
C PRO A 145 -11.47 -9.22 5.14
N VAL A 146 -10.31 -9.00 5.75
CA VAL A 146 -9.00 -9.36 5.23
C VAL A 146 -8.26 -10.26 6.20
N GLY A 147 -7.59 -11.28 5.71
CA GLY A 147 -6.92 -12.30 6.52
C GLY A 147 -5.43 -12.00 6.78
N GLY A 148 -5.01 -10.75 6.76
CA GLY A 148 -3.61 -10.42 6.96
C GLY A 148 -3.36 -8.98 7.42
N ALA A 149 -2.25 -8.79 8.14
CA ALA A 149 -1.80 -7.50 8.63
C ALA A 149 -0.84 -6.84 7.63
N PHE A 150 -1.38 -6.39 6.50
CA PHE A 150 -0.58 -5.72 5.47
C PHE A 150 0.02 -4.42 5.99
N HIS A 151 1.19 -4.06 5.46
CA HIS A 151 1.92 -2.84 5.83
C HIS A 151 2.24 -2.76 7.34
N SER A 152 2.57 -3.91 7.94
CA SER A 152 2.96 -4.05 9.35
C SER A 152 4.22 -4.92 9.50
N PRO A 153 4.85 -4.93 10.68
CA PRO A 153 5.98 -5.83 10.95
C PRO A 153 5.68 -7.31 10.71
N LEU A 154 4.40 -7.73 10.77
CA LEU A 154 3.98 -9.12 10.52
C LEU A 154 4.18 -9.56 9.07
N MET A 155 4.42 -8.62 8.15
CA MET A 155 4.78 -8.92 6.75
C MET A 155 6.29 -9.10 6.52
N ALA A 156 7.13 -9.12 7.57
CA ALA A 156 8.57 -9.29 7.43
C ALA A 156 8.98 -10.53 6.60
N PRO A 157 8.37 -11.72 6.76
CA PRO A 157 8.71 -12.88 5.92
C PRO A 157 8.43 -12.64 4.44
N ALA A 158 7.33 -11.99 4.11
CA ALA A 158 6.98 -11.63 2.73
C ALA A 158 7.94 -10.58 2.16
N ARG A 159 8.38 -9.62 2.99
CA ARG A 159 9.36 -8.61 2.62
C ARG A 159 10.70 -9.24 2.22
N GLU A 160 11.18 -10.22 2.96
CA GLU A 160 12.45 -10.91 2.67
C GLU A 160 12.40 -11.65 1.33
N GLU A 161 11.31 -12.39 1.07
CA GLU A 161 11.11 -13.10 -0.19
C GLU A 161 11.04 -12.13 -1.38
N LEU A 162 10.29 -11.03 -1.25
CA LEU A 162 10.16 -10.02 -2.28
C LEU A 162 11.46 -9.23 -2.48
N ALA A 163 12.20 -8.92 -1.42
CA ALA A 163 13.47 -8.18 -1.49
C ALA A 163 14.48 -8.88 -2.40
N ALA A 164 14.64 -10.20 -2.26
CA ALA A 164 15.54 -10.97 -3.11
C ALA A 164 15.15 -10.87 -4.61
N ALA A 165 13.85 -10.88 -4.92
CA ALA A 165 13.38 -10.74 -6.29
C ALA A 165 13.58 -9.31 -6.83
N ILE A 166 13.32 -8.28 -6.02
CA ILE A 166 13.54 -6.88 -6.38
C ILE A 166 15.03 -6.63 -6.65
N GLU A 167 15.93 -7.12 -5.81
CA GLU A 167 17.38 -6.96 -6.00
C GLU A 167 17.86 -7.60 -7.30
N ALA A 168 17.30 -8.75 -7.67
CA ALA A 168 17.64 -9.45 -8.91
C ALA A 168 17.03 -8.80 -10.17
N THR A 169 16.10 -7.85 -10.01
CA THR A 169 15.41 -7.20 -11.12
C THR A 169 16.12 -5.91 -11.53
N ASN A 170 16.19 -5.65 -12.84
CA ASN A 170 16.73 -4.41 -13.35
C ASN A 170 15.73 -3.26 -13.21
N PHE A 171 16.18 -2.12 -12.65
CA PHE A 171 15.42 -0.89 -12.54
C PHE A 171 16.10 0.18 -13.41
N ALA A 172 15.39 0.68 -14.42
CA ALA A 172 15.88 1.74 -15.28
C ALA A 172 15.70 3.13 -14.62
N ASN A 173 16.33 4.14 -15.21
CA ASN A 173 16.07 5.53 -14.81
C ASN A 173 14.61 5.91 -15.14
N PRO A 174 13.88 6.53 -14.23
CA PRO A 174 12.50 6.96 -14.46
C PRO A 174 12.45 8.13 -15.45
N ILE A 175 11.42 8.18 -16.29
CA ILE A 175 11.14 9.33 -17.19
C ILE A 175 10.52 10.50 -16.43
N CYS A 176 9.90 10.26 -15.29
CA CYS A 176 9.36 11.25 -14.36
C CYS A 176 9.45 10.73 -12.93
N PRO A 177 9.39 11.60 -11.89
CA PRO A 177 9.43 11.16 -10.50
C PRO A 177 8.30 10.20 -10.14
N VAL A 178 8.63 9.19 -9.32
CA VAL A 178 7.62 8.37 -8.63
C VAL A 178 7.50 8.83 -7.18
N TYR A 179 6.27 9.05 -6.72
CA TYR A 179 5.99 9.35 -5.32
C TYR A 179 5.71 8.05 -4.59
N GLN A 180 6.62 7.67 -3.70
CA GLN A 180 6.60 6.35 -3.08
C GLN A 180 5.95 6.36 -1.69
N ASN A 181 5.19 5.31 -1.39
CA ASN A 181 4.29 5.23 -0.23
C ASN A 181 4.98 5.44 1.12
N VAL A 182 6.18 4.89 1.31
CA VAL A 182 6.87 4.92 2.61
C VAL A 182 7.49 6.28 2.93
N VAL A 183 7.84 7.06 1.90
CA VAL A 183 8.49 8.37 2.06
C VAL A 183 7.55 9.54 1.76
N ALA A 184 6.45 9.30 1.02
CA ALA A 184 5.51 10.33 0.56
C ALA A 184 6.21 11.50 -0.17
N ALA A 185 7.21 11.20 -0.99
CA ALA A 185 8.04 12.16 -1.68
C ALA A 185 8.46 11.67 -3.06
N ALA A 186 8.81 12.59 -3.94
CA ALA A 186 9.35 12.33 -5.26
C ALA A 186 10.70 11.59 -5.18
N VAL A 187 10.84 10.50 -5.90
CA VAL A 187 12.08 9.71 -6.01
C VAL A 187 12.42 9.49 -7.48
N THR A 188 13.68 9.70 -7.84
CA THR A 188 14.19 9.52 -9.21
C THR A 188 15.42 8.60 -9.29
N ASP A 189 16.04 8.31 -8.15
CA ASP A 189 17.16 7.38 -8.09
C ASP A 189 16.69 5.92 -8.06
N PRO A 190 17.08 5.07 -9.04
CA PRO A 190 16.66 3.68 -9.10
C PRO A 190 17.02 2.86 -7.85
N ALA A 191 18.15 3.15 -7.19
CA ALA A 191 18.55 2.43 -5.98
C ALA A 191 17.64 2.79 -4.80
N ALA A 192 17.30 4.07 -4.64
CA ALA A 192 16.34 4.53 -3.64
C ALA A 192 14.93 3.97 -3.92
N ILE A 193 14.51 3.93 -5.19
CA ILE A 193 13.22 3.35 -5.60
C ILE A 193 13.15 1.87 -5.18
N LYS A 194 14.18 1.08 -5.45
CA LYS A 194 14.27 -0.33 -5.00
C LYS A 194 14.11 -0.45 -3.50
N GLN A 195 14.91 0.30 -2.74
CA GLN A 195 14.92 0.21 -1.28
C GLN A 195 13.56 0.59 -0.68
N ASN A 196 12.92 1.64 -1.19
CA ASN A 196 11.60 2.05 -0.75
C ASN A 196 10.54 0.99 -1.08
N LEU A 197 10.60 0.37 -2.27
CA LEU A 197 9.68 -0.68 -2.67
C LEU A 197 9.81 -1.93 -1.78
N ILE A 198 11.05 -2.29 -1.36
CA ILE A 198 11.31 -3.35 -0.39
C ILE A 198 10.70 -2.99 0.98
N ASN A 199 10.87 -1.75 1.42
CA ASN A 199 10.38 -1.29 2.72
C ASN A 199 8.85 -1.14 2.77
N GLN A 200 8.19 -1.00 1.62
CA GLN A 200 6.76 -0.78 1.51
C GLN A 200 5.92 -1.90 2.17
N LEU A 201 6.36 -3.16 2.09
CA LEU A 201 5.57 -4.29 2.60
C LEU A 201 5.36 -4.24 4.11
N THR A 202 6.33 -3.72 4.85
CA THR A 202 6.29 -3.58 6.30
C THR A 202 6.09 -2.15 6.77
N GLY A 203 6.11 -1.19 5.85
CA GLY A 203 5.96 0.24 6.12
C GLY A 203 4.57 0.77 5.79
N ALA A 204 4.23 1.90 6.39
CA ALA A 204 2.95 2.55 6.15
C ALA A 204 2.83 3.10 4.72
N VAL A 205 1.63 3.00 4.17
CA VAL A 205 1.22 3.69 2.94
C VAL A 205 0.75 5.10 3.32
N LYS A 206 1.59 6.08 3.10
CA LYS A 206 1.33 7.50 3.40
C LYS A 206 0.63 8.18 2.21
N TRP A 207 -0.56 7.68 1.84
CA TRP A 207 -1.24 8.11 0.62
C TRP A 207 -1.71 9.57 0.68
N THR A 208 -2.29 10.00 1.79
CA THR A 208 -2.68 11.40 2.02
C THR A 208 -1.48 12.32 1.77
N GLN A 209 -0.37 12.07 2.46
CA GLN A 209 0.84 12.87 2.37
C GLN A 209 1.47 12.79 0.95
N THR A 210 1.33 11.64 0.28
CA THR A 210 1.78 11.48 -1.11
C THR A 210 1.04 12.41 -2.05
N VAL A 211 -0.30 12.44 -1.98
CA VAL A 211 -1.11 13.30 -2.85
C VAL A 211 -0.92 14.77 -2.51
N GLU A 212 -0.87 15.13 -1.22
CA GLU A 212 -0.58 16.49 -0.76
C GLU A 212 0.79 16.98 -1.28
N GLN A 213 1.83 16.12 -1.22
CA GLN A 213 3.14 16.47 -1.74
C GLN A 213 3.13 16.64 -3.26
N MET A 214 2.43 15.78 -4.00
CA MET A 214 2.29 15.94 -5.46
C MET A 214 1.62 17.29 -5.82
N VAL A 215 0.59 17.68 -5.08
CA VAL A 215 -0.05 19.00 -5.26
C VAL A 215 0.92 20.13 -4.94
N ALA A 216 1.66 20.04 -3.84
CA ALA A 216 2.67 21.03 -3.45
C ALA A 216 3.78 21.17 -4.51
N ASP A 217 4.15 20.08 -5.16
CA ASP A 217 5.15 20.02 -6.24
C ASP A 217 4.58 20.42 -7.61
N GLY A 218 3.30 20.83 -7.68
CA GLY A 218 2.68 21.44 -8.85
C GLY A 218 1.74 20.56 -9.66
N ALA A 219 1.34 19.40 -9.16
CA ALA A 219 0.31 18.58 -9.81
C ALA A 219 -1.04 19.33 -9.81
N THR A 220 -1.65 19.50 -10.98
CA THR A 220 -2.93 20.19 -11.16
C THR A 220 -4.03 19.27 -11.68
N HIS A 221 -3.65 18.15 -12.27
CA HIS A 221 -4.55 17.13 -12.81
C HIS A 221 -4.09 15.74 -12.42
N PHE A 222 -5.04 14.92 -12.02
CA PHE A 222 -4.81 13.52 -11.69
C PHE A 222 -5.63 12.63 -12.61
N THR A 223 -4.99 11.63 -13.20
CA THR A 223 -5.67 10.57 -13.94
C THR A 223 -5.48 9.25 -13.20
N GLU A 224 -6.56 8.72 -12.67
CA GLU A 224 -6.55 7.45 -11.97
C GLU A 224 -6.84 6.31 -12.94
N VAL A 225 -5.96 5.30 -12.94
CA VAL A 225 -6.08 4.10 -13.78
C VAL A 225 -6.15 2.86 -12.90
N GLY A 226 -7.20 2.08 -13.06
CA GLY A 226 -7.40 0.87 -12.25
C GLY A 226 -8.87 0.62 -11.93
N PRO A 227 -9.17 -0.48 -11.23
CA PRO A 227 -10.55 -0.82 -10.86
C PRO A 227 -11.06 -0.04 -9.64
N GLU A 228 -10.18 0.58 -8.86
CA GLU A 228 -10.52 1.33 -7.65
C GLU A 228 -10.43 2.84 -7.92
N ILE A 229 -11.41 3.38 -8.61
CA ILE A 229 -11.48 4.81 -8.93
C ILE A 229 -11.95 5.62 -7.71
N GLY A 230 -11.31 6.78 -7.45
CA GLY A 230 -11.72 7.72 -6.41
C GLY A 230 -10.73 7.91 -5.26
N ARG A 231 -9.55 7.30 -5.31
CA ARG A 231 -8.51 7.46 -4.27
C ARG A 231 -7.71 8.78 -4.38
N ALA A 232 -7.76 9.43 -5.53
CA ALA A 232 -7.08 10.70 -5.77
C ALA A 232 -7.92 11.94 -5.38
N HIS A 233 -9.06 11.75 -4.76
CA HIS A 233 -9.85 12.88 -4.23
C HIS A 233 -9.22 13.38 -2.92
N VAL A 234 -8.74 14.59 -2.97
CA VAL A 234 -8.18 15.37 -1.84
C VAL A 234 -9.22 16.39 -1.39
#